data_5e81ea7005daaec674de972b190300df
#
_entry.id   5e81ea7005daaec674de972b190300df
#
_cell.length_a   1.000
_cell.length_b   1.000
_cell.length_c   1.000
_cell.angle_alpha   90.00
_cell.angle_beta   90.00
_cell.angle_gamma   90.00
#
_symmetry.space_group_name_H-M   'P 1'
#
loop_
_entity.id
_entity.type
_entity.pdbx_description
1 polymer ?
#
loop_
_entity_poly.entity_id
_entity_poly.type
_entity_poly.pdbx_seq_one_letter_code
_entity_poly.pdbx_strand_id
1 'polypeptide(L)'
;MAILSSQPGQLSLGIAKLKGNPDLARELEARLLAIRGITEVTVDPQVGEVEIKYQRETLRSFTSLWALKDVMTHFFPEINAWELAAALSPRL
;
A
#
# COMPACT_ATOMS: atom_id res chain seq x y z
N MET A 1 7.48 -7.95 -3.92
CA MET A 1 6.08 -7.56 -3.80
C MET A 1 5.28 -8.12 -4.95
N ALA A 2 4.12 -8.66 -4.66
CA ALA A 2 3.19 -9.13 -5.69
C ALA A 2 1.87 -8.38 -5.55
N ILE A 3 1.30 -7.97 -6.68
CA ILE A 3 -0.01 -7.33 -6.69
C ILE A 3 -1.05 -8.43 -6.81
N LEU A 4 -1.82 -8.66 -5.74
CA LEU A 4 -2.80 -9.73 -5.69
C LEU A 4 -4.13 -9.33 -6.31
N SER A 5 -4.52 -8.08 -6.09
CA SER A 5 -5.78 -7.54 -6.60
C SER A 5 -5.69 -6.03 -6.70
N SER A 6 -6.26 -5.47 -7.76
CA SER A 6 -6.35 -4.02 -7.91
C SER A 6 -7.72 -3.70 -8.50
N GLN A 7 -8.56 -3.04 -7.69
CA GLN A 7 -9.90 -2.62 -8.07
C GLN A 7 -10.06 -1.14 -7.74
N PRO A 8 -11.03 -0.45 -8.34
CA PRO A 8 -11.29 0.95 -7.97
C PRO A 8 -11.56 1.07 -6.48
N GLY A 9 -10.69 1.81 -5.79
CA GLY A 9 -10.81 2.03 -4.35
C GLY A 9 -10.23 0.93 -3.46
N GLN A 10 -9.63 -0.12 -4.02
CA GLN A 10 -9.06 -1.22 -3.24
C GLN A 10 -7.83 -1.81 -3.91
N LEU A 11 -6.79 -2.04 -3.11
CA LEU A 11 -5.55 -2.64 -3.58
C LEU A 11 -5.10 -3.69 -2.58
N SER A 12 -4.79 -4.90 -3.06
CA SER A 12 -4.26 -5.98 -2.23
C SER A 12 -2.86 -6.35 -2.72
N LEU A 13 -1.93 -6.41 -1.78
CA LEU A 13 -0.52 -6.70 -2.08
C LEU A 13 -0.03 -7.89 -1.26
N GLY A 14 0.84 -8.70 -1.87
CA GLY A 14 1.59 -9.72 -1.16
C GLY A 14 3.01 -9.24 -0.94
N ILE A 15 3.43 -9.15 0.32
CA ILE A 15 4.76 -8.67 0.69
C ILE A 15 5.38 -9.69 1.64
N ALA A 16 6.31 -10.48 1.12
CA ALA A 16 6.93 -11.57 1.87
C ALA A 16 7.62 -11.09 3.15
N LYS A 17 8.16 -9.88 3.14
CA LYS A 17 8.86 -9.30 4.28
C LYS A 17 7.98 -9.12 5.51
N LEU A 18 6.66 -9.00 5.31
CA LEU A 18 5.70 -8.87 6.41
C LEU A 18 5.41 -10.20 7.08
N LYS A 19 5.66 -11.31 6.41
CA LYS A 19 5.35 -12.64 6.92
C LYS A 19 6.18 -12.94 8.17
N GLY A 20 5.50 -13.22 9.28
CA GLY A 20 6.17 -13.48 10.55
C GLY A 20 6.71 -12.23 11.23
N ASN A 21 6.28 -11.02 10.80
CA ASN A 21 6.80 -9.76 11.34
C ASN A 21 5.66 -8.82 11.76
N PRO A 22 4.97 -9.13 12.89
CA PRO A 22 3.82 -8.35 13.32
C PRO A 22 4.16 -6.90 13.70
N ASP A 23 5.37 -6.62 14.15
CA ASP A 23 5.78 -5.25 14.49
C ASP A 23 5.87 -4.39 13.24
N LEU A 24 6.47 -4.93 12.18
CA LEU A 24 6.55 -4.25 10.90
C LEU A 24 5.15 -4.03 10.31
N ALA A 25 4.27 -5.03 10.45
CA ALA A 25 2.90 -4.94 9.97
C ALA A 25 2.15 -3.79 10.64
N ARG A 26 2.27 -3.63 11.95
CA ARG A 26 1.62 -2.56 12.69
C ARG A 26 2.16 -1.19 12.31
N GLU A 27 3.47 -1.09 12.14
CA GLU A 27 4.08 0.17 11.75
C GLU A 27 3.66 0.59 10.35
N LEU A 28 3.64 -0.36 9.42
CA LEU A 28 3.18 -0.11 8.05
C LEU A 28 1.72 0.34 8.04
N GLU A 29 0.86 -0.34 8.78
CA GLU A 29 -0.55 0.04 8.87
C GLU A 29 -0.70 1.48 9.35
N ALA A 30 -0.01 1.86 10.42
CA ALA A 30 -0.09 3.21 10.97
C ALA A 30 0.40 4.25 9.95
N ARG A 31 1.49 3.97 9.26
CA ARG A 31 2.02 4.89 8.26
C ARG A 31 1.12 5.05 7.05
N LEU A 32 0.52 3.96 6.59
CA LEU A 32 -0.40 4.02 5.47
C LEU A 32 -1.68 4.76 5.82
N LEU A 33 -2.21 4.55 7.03
CA LEU A 33 -3.42 5.25 7.48
C LEU A 33 -3.21 6.75 7.64
N ALA A 34 -1.97 7.20 7.80
CA ALA A 34 -1.66 8.62 7.88
C ALA A 34 -1.71 9.31 6.50
N ILE A 35 -1.79 8.56 5.42
CA ILE A 35 -1.84 9.12 4.07
C ILE A 35 -3.27 9.58 3.77
N ARG A 36 -3.40 10.82 3.33
CA ARG A 36 -4.69 11.37 2.94
C ARG A 36 -5.28 10.60 1.77
N GLY A 37 -6.50 10.14 1.92
CA GLY A 37 -7.20 9.36 0.90
C GLY A 37 -7.25 7.87 1.20
N ILE A 38 -6.38 7.36 2.07
CA ILE A 38 -6.45 5.98 2.52
C ILE A 38 -7.43 5.91 3.69
N THR A 39 -8.46 5.09 3.54
CA THR A 39 -9.54 4.99 4.51
C THR A 39 -9.43 3.78 5.42
N GLU A 40 -8.84 2.69 4.93
CA GLU A 40 -8.73 1.46 5.70
C GLU A 40 -7.49 0.68 5.25
N VAL A 41 -6.78 0.11 6.21
CA VAL A 41 -5.62 -0.74 5.93
C VAL A 41 -5.73 -1.98 6.81
N THR A 42 -5.62 -3.14 6.19
CA THR A 42 -5.57 -4.42 6.90
C THR A 42 -4.27 -5.12 6.52
N VAL A 43 -3.47 -5.47 7.50
CA VAL A 43 -2.21 -6.19 7.28
C VAL A 43 -2.28 -7.53 8.00
N ASP A 44 -2.01 -8.60 7.25
CA ASP A 44 -1.98 -9.96 7.80
C ASP A 44 -0.53 -10.47 7.80
N PRO A 45 0.14 -10.46 8.97
CA PRO A 45 1.52 -10.90 9.04
C PRO A 45 1.70 -12.42 8.95
N GLN A 46 0.61 -13.18 9.04
CA GLN A 46 0.71 -14.63 8.91
C GLN A 46 0.98 -15.04 7.46
N VAL A 47 0.39 -14.34 6.52
CA VAL A 47 0.53 -14.64 5.10
C VAL A 47 1.28 -13.56 4.33
N GLY A 48 1.56 -12.41 4.97
CA GLY A 48 2.27 -11.33 4.32
C GLY A 48 1.41 -10.54 3.32
N GLU A 49 0.14 -10.35 3.61
CA GLU A 49 -0.78 -9.63 2.75
C GLU A 49 -1.18 -8.28 3.35
N VAL A 50 -1.35 -7.30 2.47
CA VAL A 50 -1.82 -5.96 2.82
C VAL A 50 -3.01 -5.63 1.94
N GLU A 51 -4.11 -5.20 2.55
CA GLU A 51 -5.27 -4.69 1.83
C GLU A 51 -5.44 -3.22 2.16
N ILE A 52 -5.51 -2.38 1.13
CA ILE A 52 -5.63 -0.93 1.26
C ILE A 52 -6.93 -0.50 0.59
N LYS A 53 -7.80 0.17 1.36
CA LYS A 53 -8.99 0.82 0.82
C LYS A 53 -8.76 2.32 0.81
N TYR A 54 -9.13 2.96 -0.28
CA TYR A 54 -8.84 4.38 -0.48
C TYR A 54 -9.95 5.08 -1.25
N GLN A 55 -10.00 6.41 -1.08
CA GLN A 55 -10.84 7.27 -1.89
C GLN A 55 -10.07 7.64 -3.15
N ARG A 56 -10.58 7.22 -4.30
CA ARG A 56 -9.90 7.38 -5.58
C ARG A 56 -9.54 8.84 -5.87
N GLU A 57 -10.50 9.75 -5.67
CA GLU A 57 -10.29 11.16 -5.98
C GLU A 57 -9.22 11.79 -5.10
N THR A 58 -9.22 11.45 -3.81
CA THR A 58 -8.24 12.01 -2.88
C THR A 58 -6.85 11.41 -3.10
N LEU A 59 -6.76 10.11 -3.29
CA LEU A 59 -5.47 9.45 -3.51
C LEU A 59 -4.85 9.82 -4.86
N ARG A 60 -5.68 10.23 -5.83
CA ARG A 60 -5.22 10.68 -7.13
C ARG A 60 -4.32 11.93 -7.04
N SER A 61 -4.46 12.71 -5.96
CA SER A 61 -3.62 13.90 -5.81
C SER A 61 -2.13 13.51 -5.81
N PHE A 62 -1.32 14.36 -6.41
CA PHE A 62 0.11 14.12 -6.50
C PHE A 62 0.75 13.91 -5.11
N THR A 63 0.32 14.72 -4.13
CA THR A 63 0.85 14.65 -2.78
C THR A 63 0.57 13.29 -2.13
N SER A 64 -0.64 12.77 -2.29
CA SER A 64 -1.02 11.47 -1.70
C SER A 64 -0.31 10.31 -2.37
N LEU A 65 -0.19 10.33 -3.70
CA LEU A 65 0.55 9.29 -4.43
C LEU A 65 2.04 9.31 -4.06
N TRP A 66 2.60 10.51 -3.91
CA TRP A 66 4.00 10.64 -3.49
C TRP A 66 4.22 10.11 -2.09
N ALA A 67 3.28 10.39 -1.16
CA ALA A 67 3.36 9.89 0.20
C ALA A 67 3.29 8.36 0.24
N LEU A 68 2.40 7.76 -0.55
CA LEU A 68 2.29 6.31 -0.66
C LEU A 68 3.58 5.69 -1.17
N LYS A 69 4.15 6.27 -2.23
CA LYS A 69 5.43 5.83 -2.77
C LYS A 69 6.53 5.92 -1.72
N ASP A 70 6.60 7.04 -0.99
CA ASP A 70 7.63 7.24 0.03
C ASP A 70 7.53 6.21 1.15
N VAL A 71 6.33 5.95 1.66
CA VAL A 71 6.12 4.97 2.72
C VAL A 71 6.55 3.58 2.24
N MET A 72 6.08 3.17 1.07
CA MET A 72 6.41 1.84 0.54
C MET A 72 7.89 1.69 0.26
N THR A 73 8.54 2.72 -0.26
CA THR A 73 9.97 2.68 -0.54
C THR A 73 10.79 2.67 0.74
N HIS A 74 10.33 3.36 1.79
CA HIS A 74 11.00 3.38 3.08
C HIS A 74 11.02 2.00 3.72
N PHE A 75 9.89 1.31 3.74
CA PHE A 75 9.78 -0.02 4.34
C PHE A 75 10.34 -1.13 3.45
N PHE A 76 10.20 -0.96 2.14
CA PHE A 76 10.55 -1.99 1.16
C PHE A 76 11.34 -1.36 0.01
N PRO A 77 12.62 -1.05 0.22
CA PRO A 77 13.41 -0.35 -0.81
C PRO A 77 13.58 -1.14 -2.10
N GLU A 78 13.33 -2.45 -2.06
CA GLU A 78 13.36 -3.29 -3.25
C GLU A 78 12.12 -3.15 -4.14
N ILE A 79 11.07 -2.47 -3.67
CA ILE A 79 9.85 -2.28 -4.46
C ILE A 79 10.11 -1.35 -5.62
N ASN A 80 9.63 -1.76 -6.80
CA ASN A 80 9.65 -0.91 -7.98
C ASN A 80 8.48 0.09 -7.91
N ALA A 81 8.81 1.37 -7.73
CA ALA A 81 7.81 2.43 -7.64
C ALA A 81 6.94 2.53 -8.91
N TRP A 82 7.50 2.23 -10.08
CA TRP A 82 6.75 2.22 -11.32
C TRP A 82 5.69 1.13 -11.36
N GLU A 83 6.01 -0.04 -10.82
CA GLU A 83 5.06 -1.15 -10.73
C GLU A 83 3.88 -0.77 -9.85
N LEU A 84 4.14 -0.14 -8.70
CA LEU A 84 3.09 0.32 -7.81
C LEU A 84 2.23 1.40 -8.47
N ALA A 85 2.85 2.37 -9.11
CA ALA A 85 2.13 3.43 -9.82
C ALA A 85 1.28 2.87 -10.96
N ALA A 86 1.81 1.91 -11.70
CA ALA A 86 1.07 1.27 -12.79
C ALA A 86 -0.15 0.50 -12.28
N ALA A 87 -0.04 -0.12 -11.10
CA ALA A 87 -1.16 -0.84 -10.50
C ALA A 87 -2.29 0.10 -10.08
N LEU A 88 -1.96 1.31 -9.63
CA LEU A 88 -2.95 2.28 -9.18
C LEU A 88 -3.52 3.13 -10.32
N SER A 89 -2.68 3.48 -11.29
CA SER A 89 -3.00 4.46 -12.32
C SER A 89 -4.29 4.16 -13.10
N PRO A 90 -4.52 2.93 -13.58
CA PRO A 90 -5.75 2.65 -14.33
C PRO A 90 -7.00 2.68 -13.46
N ARG A 91 -6.86 2.68 -12.14
CA ARG A 91 -7.97 2.64 -11.19
C ARG A 91 -8.29 4.01 -10.60
N LEU A 92 -7.39 4.93 -10.77
CA LEU A 92 -7.57 6.30 -10.31
C LEU A 92 -8.10 7.17 -11.43
#